data_fa3615c0411ec1fd837e50faa35d2ec2
#
_entry.id   fa3615c0411ec1fd837e50faa35d2ec2
#
_cell.length_a   1.000
_cell.length_b   1.000
_cell.length_c   1.000
_cell.angle_alpha   90.00
_cell.angle_beta   90.00
_cell.angle_gamma   90.00
#
_symmetry.space_group_name_H-M   'P 1'
#
loop_
_entity.id
_entity.type
_entity.pdbx_description
1 polymer ?
#
loop_
_entity_poly.entity_id
_entity_poly.type
_entity_poly.pdbx_seq_one_letter_code
_entity_poly.pdbx_strand_id
1 'polypeptide(L)'
;LSGSLFLLSLFYGPDQTLGGWSWAQALMVQGLYTVFDGMATTWLRPNLGAIVTHVREGTLDFVLLKPIDSQFWLSMRTLSPAGLPEIGLGVALLIWGSLHADVVLSLQALLTVLVMVLAGGVILYSMWFLIAATSIWFVKTWNATEVLRAVLAAGRYPLSAYPATLRLLFTFVLPVAFLTTVPAELLLGRVAAPMLLLGLALAGGFFVSARTFWLFALRHYTSASS
;
A
#
# COMPACT_ATOMS: atom_id res chain seq x y z
N LEU A 1 10.14 -3.12 12.70
CA LEU A 1 9.03 -4.01 13.10
C LEU A 1 9.00 -4.26 14.61
N SER A 2 10.12 -4.66 15.25
CA SER A 2 10.18 -4.91 16.71
C SER A 2 9.65 -3.73 17.54
N GLY A 3 10.04 -2.49 17.19
CA GLY A 3 9.53 -1.30 17.85
C GLY A 3 8.01 -1.10 17.68
N SER A 4 7.44 -1.40 16.52
CA SER A 4 5.98 -1.26 16.31
C SER A 4 5.18 -2.34 17.04
N LEU A 5 5.70 -3.58 17.10
CA LEU A 5 5.09 -4.65 17.89
C LEU A 5 5.17 -4.35 19.40
N PHE A 6 6.30 -3.82 19.85
CA PHE A 6 6.46 -3.38 21.23
C PHE A 6 5.48 -2.25 21.58
N LEU A 7 5.41 -1.21 20.76
CA LEU A 7 4.44 -0.13 20.97
C LEU A 7 3.01 -0.64 20.96
N LEU A 8 2.69 -1.53 20.02
CA LEU A 8 1.36 -2.14 19.96
C LEU A 8 1.07 -2.91 21.25
N SER A 9 2.03 -3.69 21.77
CA SER A 9 1.85 -4.47 23.01
C SER A 9 1.55 -3.62 24.24
N LEU A 10 2.01 -2.36 24.28
CA LEU A 10 1.72 -1.46 25.40
C LEU A 10 0.25 -1.05 25.48
N PHE A 11 -0.50 -1.12 24.37
CA PHE A 11 -1.92 -0.81 24.35
C PHE A 11 -2.83 -2.02 24.68
N TYR A 12 -2.24 -3.22 24.82
CA TYR A 12 -2.99 -4.44 25.12
C TYR A 12 -2.57 -5.00 26.48
N GLY A 13 -3.30 -4.63 27.50
CA GLY A 13 -3.25 -5.31 28.81
C GLY A 13 -4.17 -6.53 28.84
N PRO A 14 -4.23 -7.28 29.95
CA PRO A 14 -5.22 -8.32 30.16
C PRO A 14 -6.64 -7.76 29.89
N ASP A 15 -7.36 -8.33 28.97
CA ASP A 15 -8.73 -7.95 28.57
C ASP A 15 -8.90 -6.55 27.94
N GLN A 16 -7.82 -5.88 27.56
CA GLN A 16 -7.91 -4.59 26.84
C GLN A 16 -7.99 -4.78 25.33
N THR A 17 -8.87 -4.00 24.70
CA THR A 17 -9.03 -3.93 23.25
C THR A 17 -8.74 -2.51 22.76
N LEU A 18 -8.06 -2.38 21.61
CA LEU A 18 -7.85 -1.10 20.96
C LEU A 18 -8.87 -0.90 19.84
N GLY A 19 -9.82 0.03 20.03
CA GLY A 19 -10.88 0.27 19.06
C GLY A 19 -11.76 -0.95 18.77
N GLY A 20 -11.94 -1.85 19.75
CA GLY A 20 -12.70 -3.09 19.61
C GLY A 20 -11.95 -4.26 18.97
N TRP A 21 -10.62 -4.15 18.79
CA TRP A 21 -9.77 -5.21 18.28
C TRP A 21 -9.00 -5.89 19.41
N SER A 22 -8.98 -7.21 19.43
CA SER A 22 -8.10 -7.99 20.30
C SER A 22 -6.67 -7.95 19.81
N TRP A 23 -5.71 -8.37 20.66
CA TRP A 23 -4.30 -8.49 20.29
C TRP A 23 -4.08 -9.30 19.01
N ALA A 24 -4.69 -10.49 18.92
CA ALA A 24 -4.59 -11.36 17.77
C ALA A 24 -5.12 -10.71 16.49
N GLN A 25 -6.26 -10.01 16.57
CA GLN A 25 -6.85 -9.28 15.47
C GLN A 25 -5.97 -8.09 15.02
N ALA A 26 -5.40 -7.35 15.96
CA ALA A 26 -4.47 -6.26 15.63
C ALA A 26 -3.19 -6.76 14.97
N LEU A 27 -2.70 -7.96 15.32
CA LEU A 27 -1.57 -8.59 14.64
C LEU A 27 -1.90 -8.98 13.19
N MET A 28 -3.17 -9.29 12.85
CA MET A 28 -3.59 -9.48 11.46
C MET A 28 -3.42 -8.18 10.65
N VAL A 29 -3.85 -7.04 11.19
CA VAL A 29 -3.68 -5.73 10.56
C VAL A 29 -2.19 -5.38 10.39
N GLN A 30 -1.39 -5.58 11.44
CA GLN A 30 0.05 -5.38 11.39
C GLN A 30 0.74 -6.32 10.40
N GLY A 31 0.29 -7.57 10.29
CA GLY A 31 0.77 -8.56 9.32
C GLY A 31 0.54 -8.08 7.88
N LEU A 32 -0.69 -7.66 7.56
CA LEU A 32 -1.04 -7.10 6.25
C LEU A 32 -0.18 -5.85 5.93
N TYR A 33 -0.05 -4.93 6.88
CA TYR A 33 0.83 -3.77 6.71
C TYR A 33 2.26 -4.22 6.37
N THR A 34 2.80 -5.20 7.10
CA THR A 34 4.17 -5.69 6.89
C THR A 34 4.34 -6.36 5.53
N VAL A 35 3.31 -7.08 5.04
CA VAL A 35 3.30 -7.61 3.67
C VAL A 35 3.39 -6.48 2.65
N PHE A 36 2.58 -5.43 2.78
CA PHE A 36 2.60 -4.30 1.86
C PHE A 36 3.90 -3.49 1.93
N ASP A 37 4.49 -3.30 3.10
CA ASP A 37 5.80 -2.63 3.25
C ASP A 37 6.92 -3.46 2.59
N GLY A 38 6.89 -4.79 2.75
CA GLY A 38 7.78 -5.72 2.06
C GLY A 38 7.59 -5.72 0.54
N MET A 39 6.34 -5.69 0.05
CA MET A 39 6.05 -5.53 -1.38
C MET A 39 6.57 -4.20 -1.91
N ALA A 40 6.39 -3.12 -1.17
CA ALA A 40 6.92 -1.81 -1.52
C ALA A 40 8.45 -1.84 -1.59
N THR A 41 9.12 -2.48 -0.64
CA THR A 41 10.58 -2.61 -0.59
C THR A 41 11.11 -3.47 -1.73
N THR A 42 10.40 -4.56 -2.05
CA THR A 42 10.81 -5.50 -3.10
C THR A 42 10.60 -4.94 -4.51
N TRP A 43 9.51 -4.24 -4.73
CA TRP A 43 9.06 -3.88 -6.07
C TRP A 43 8.89 -2.37 -6.29
N LEU A 44 8.12 -1.65 -5.45
CA LEU A 44 7.76 -0.26 -5.75
C LEU A 44 8.93 0.70 -5.59
N ARG A 45 9.68 0.62 -4.50
CA ARG A 45 10.81 1.53 -4.23
C ARG A 45 11.89 1.47 -5.30
N PRO A 46 12.40 0.28 -5.73
CA PRO A 46 13.47 0.23 -6.72
C PRO A 46 13.02 0.72 -8.11
N ASN A 47 11.74 0.62 -8.43
CA ASN A 47 11.19 1.03 -9.72
C ASN A 47 10.69 2.49 -9.70
N LEU A 48 9.75 2.80 -8.84
CA LEU A 48 9.09 4.10 -8.83
C LEU A 48 9.98 5.20 -8.25
N GLY A 49 10.87 4.86 -7.31
CA GLY A 49 11.92 5.77 -6.85
C GLY A 49 12.89 6.17 -7.96
N ALA A 50 13.15 5.26 -8.91
CA ALA A 50 14.01 5.53 -10.06
C ALA A 50 13.40 6.54 -11.05
N ILE A 51 12.07 6.74 -11.07
CA ILE A 51 11.42 7.75 -11.93
C ILE A 51 11.97 9.14 -11.62
N VAL A 52 12.05 9.48 -10.33
CA VAL A 52 12.59 10.77 -9.86
C VAL A 52 14.03 10.97 -10.33
N THR A 53 14.84 9.90 -10.28
CA THR A 53 16.23 9.91 -10.75
C THR A 53 16.29 10.09 -12.27
N HIS A 54 15.47 9.36 -13.02
CA HIS A 54 15.40 9.50 -14.49
C HIS A 54 15.01 10.90 -14.94
N VAL A 55 14.06 11.53 -14.25
CA VAL A 55 13.66 12.92 -14.56
C VAL A 55 14.80 13.89 -14.23
N ARG A 56 15.41 13.75 -13.05
CA ARG A 56 16.51 14.65 -12.61
C ARG A 56 17.74 14.58 -13.50
N GLU A 57 18.09 13.39 -13.98
CA GLU A 57 19.28 13.13 -14.79
C GLU A 57 19.03 13.25 -16.30
N GLY A 58 17.78 13.55 -16.71
CA GLY A 58 17.40 13.63 -18.13
C GLY A 58 17.40 12.25 -18.84
N THR A 59 17.54 11.15 -18.10
CA THR A 59 17.60 9.80 -18.68
C THR A 59 16.21 9.22 -18.98
N LEU A 60 15.14 9.95 -18.67
CA LEU A 60 13.77 9.56 -19.02
C LEU A 60 13.58 9.49 -20.54
N ASP A 61 14.29 10.33 -21.32
CA ASP A 61 14.26 10.31 -22.79
C ASP A 61 14.58 8.91 -23.34
N PHE A 62 15.59 8.23 -22.80
CA PHE A 62 15.96 6.87 -23.21
C PHE A 62 14.87 5.82 -22.90
N VAL A 63 14.02 6.09 -21.90
CA VAL A 63 12.86 5.24 -21.60
C VAL A 63 11.75 5.48 -22.62
N LEU A 64 11.51 6.74 -22.98
CA LEU A 64 10.45 7.12 -23.91
C LEU A 64 10.73 6.69 -25.36
N LEU A 65 12.02 6.51 -25.72
CA LEU A 65 12.42 6.00 -27.04
C LEU A 65 12.18 4.49 -27.23
N LYS A 66 11.88 3.76 -26.14
CA LYS A 66 11.65 2.31 -26.24
C LYS A 66 10.26 2.02 -26.82
N PRO A 67 10.13 0.98 -27.68
CA PRO A 67 8.84 0.55 -28.24
C PRO A 67 8.00 -0.23 -27.22
N ILE A 68 7.95 0.23 -25.97
CA ILE A 68 7.24 -0.37 -24.85
C ILE A 68 6.55 0.75 -24.07
N ASP A 69 5.41 0.45 -23.49
CA ASP A 69 4.74 1.42 -22.61
C ASP A 69 5.65 1.87 -21.47
N SER A 70 5.84 3.18 -21.34
CA SER A 70 6.80 3.76 -20.39
C SER A 70 6.39 3.52 -18.93
N GLN A 71 5.08 3.54 -18.61
CA GLN A 71 4.58 3.24 -17.28
C GLN A 71 4.90 1.79 -16.90
N PHE A 72 4.63 0.85 -17.80
CA PHE A 72 4.95 -0.56 -17.61
C PHE A 72 6.45 -0.77 -17.42
N TRP A 73 7.27 -0.19 -18.31
CA TRP A 73 8.73 -0.32 -18.21
C TRP A 73 9.28 0.19 -16.88
N LEU A 74 8.85 1.38 -16.45
CA LEU A 74 9.31 2.00 -15.20
C LEU A 74 8.82 1.24 -13.96
N SER A 75 7.75 0.45 -14.08
CA SER A 75 7.17 -0.30 -12.96
C SER A 75 7.73 -1.71 -12.79
N MET A 76 8.29 -2.32 -13.84
CA MET A 76 8.61 -3.77 -13.86
C MET A 76 10.09 -4.07 -14.12
N ARG A 77 10.97 -3.07 -13.97
CA ARG A 77 12.37 -3.20 -14.38
C ARG A 77 13.25 -3.93 -13.37
N THR A 78 12.97 -3.74 -12.09
CA THR A 78 13.85 -4.18 -11.01
C THR A 78 13.04 -4.87 -9.91
N LEU A 79 13.54 -5.98 -9.39
CA LEU A 79 13.06 -6.63 -8.18
C LEU A 79 14.21 -6.70 -7.18
N SER A 80 13.98 -6.20 -5.97
CA SER A 80 14.94 -6.28 -4.86
C SER A 80 14.51 -7.37 -3.88
N PRO A 81 15.34 -8.35 -3.56
CA PRO A 81 14.97 -9.38 -2.59
C PRO A 81 14.92 -8.86 -1.15
N ALA A 82 15.31 -7.61 -0.89
CA ALA A 82 15.44 -7.04 0.46
C ALA A 82 14.11 -7.02 1.25
N GLY A 83 12.96 -6.96 0.57
CA GLY A 83 11.65 -6.96 1.24
C GLY A 83 11.05 -8.36 1.45
N LEU A 84 11.66 -9.43 0.91
CA LEU A 84 11.12 -10.79 1.05
C LEU A 84 11.01 -11.26 2.52
N PRO A 85 11.98 -11.00 3.40
CA PRO A 85 11.86 -11.32 4.83
C PRO A 85 10.67 -10.60 5.49
N GLU A 86 10.39 -9.34 5.09
CA GLU A 86 9.25 -8.58 5.59
C GLU A 86 7.93 -9.21 5.14
N ILE A 87 7.83 -9.62 3.87
CA ILE A 87 6.65 -10.33 3.35
C ILE A 87 6.42 -11.63 4.13
N GLY A 88 7.46 -12.46 4.30
CA GLY A 88 7.38 -13.72 5.05
C GLY A 88 6.91 -13.51 6.49
N LEU A 89 7.47 -12.50 7.17
CA LEU A 89 7.10 -12.17 8.54
C LEU A 89 5.67 -11.63 8.62
N GLY A 90 5.25 -10.78 7.67
CA GLY A 90 3.88 -10.28 7.60
C GLY A 90 2.85 -11.40 7.41
N VAL A 91 3.14 -12.36 6.54
CA VAL A 91 2.31 -13.56 6.34
C VAL A 91 2.27 -14.41 7.62
N ALA A 92 3.40 -14.59 8.30
CA ALA A 92 3.45 -15.33 9.57
C ALA A 92 2.58 -14.67 10.66
N LEU A 93 2.64 -13.32 10.78
CA LEU A 93 1.79 -12.56 11.71
C LEU A 93 0.30 -12.68 11.36
N LEU A 94 -0.03 -12.64 10.06
CA LEU A 94 -1.41 -12.78 9.60
C LEU A 94 -1.96 -14.17 9.92
N ILE A 95 -1.18 -15.22 9.64
CA ILE A 95 -1.57 -16.62 9.94
C ILE A 95 -1.72 -16.79 11.46
N TRP A 96 -0.72 -16.37 12.24
CA TRP A 96 -0.76 -16.48 13.69
C TRP A 96 -1.97 -15.74 14.29
N GLY A 97 -2.21 -14.50 13.86
CA GLY A 97 -3.36 -13.70 14.29
C GLY A 97 -4.69 -14.36 13.93
N SER A 98 -4.80 -14.91 12.71
CA SER A 98 -6.02 -15.60 12.26
C SER A 98 -6.32 -16.86 13.09
N LEU A 99 -5.30 -17.64 13.45
CA LEU A 99 -5.45 -18.85 14.26
C LEU A 99 -5.88 -18.54 15.72
N HIS A 100 -5.53 -17.36 16.25
CA HIS A 100 -5.85 -16.96 17.63
C HIS A 100 -7.01 -15.96 17.73
N ALA A 101 -7.62 -15.60 16.59
CA ALA A 101 -8.76 -14.67 16.53
C ALA A 101 -10.08 -15.37 16.21
N ASP A 102 -10.18 -16.70 16.39
CA ASP A 102 -11.34 -17.53 16.08
C ASP A 102 -11.89 -17.33 14.66
N VAL A 103 -10.99 -17.11 13.70
CA VAL A 103 -11.36 -16.94 12.29
C VAL A 103 -11.76 -18.26 11.66
N VAL A 104 -12.96 -18.31 11.08
CA VAL A 104 -13.38 -19.43 10.25
C VAL A 104 -12.76 -19.30 8.86
N LEU A 105 -11.65 -20.01 8.63
CA LEU A 105 -10.95 -20.03 7.34
C LEU A 105 -11.74 -20.85 6.32
N SER A 106 -12.65 -20.23 5.60
CA SER A 106 -13.30 -20.83 4.42
C SER A 106 -12.53 -20.47 3.14
N LEU A 107 -12.65 -21.32 2.11
CA LEU A 107 -12.06 -21.01 0.80
C LEU A 107 -12.58 -19.68 0.24
N GLN A 108 -13.86 -19.40 0.44
CA GLN A 108 -14.47 -18.13 0.01
C GLN A 108 -13.83 -16.93 0.73
N ALA A 109 -13.63 -17.01 2.05
CA ALA A 109 -12.96 -15.95 2.81
C ALA A 109 -11.53 -15.71 2.32
N LEU A 110 -10.77 -16.79 2.09
CA LEU A 110 -9.40 -16.68 1.58
C LEU A 110 -9.34 -16.04 0.18
N LEU A 111 -10.23 -16.45 -0.73
CA LEU A 111 -10.30 -15.85 -2.08
C LEU A 111 -10.70 -14.38 -2.02
N THR A 112 -11.65 -14.02 -1.16
CA THR A 112 -12.09 -12.63 -1.01
C THR A 112 -10.96 -11.75 -0.47
N VAL A 113 -10.22 -12.23 0.54
CA VAL A 113 -9.06 -11.52 1.09
C VAL A 113 -7.95 -11.41 0.06
N LEU A 114 -7.68 -12.46 -0.71
CA LEU A 114 -6.69 -12.40 -1.79
C LEU A 114 -7.05 -11.31 -2.80
N VAL A 115 -8.31 -11.24 -3.24
CA VAL A 115 -8.81 -10.19 -4.14
C VAL A 115 -8.60 -8.81 -3.53
N MET A 116 -8.89 -8.64 -2.22
CA MET A 116 -8.69 -7.36 -1.53
C MET A 116 -7.22 -7.00 -1.36
N VAL A 117 -6.35 -7.96 -1.10
CA VAL A 117 -4.90 -7.74 -1.04
C VAL A 117 -4.37 -7.31 -2.40
N LEU A 118 -4.83 -7.93 -3.50
CA LEU A 118 -4.49 -7.49 -4.86
C LEU A 118 -5.00 -6.07 -5.15
N ALA A 119 -6.25 -5.77 -4.80
CA ALA A 119 -6.81 -4.41 -4.93
C ALA A 119 -6.01 -3.38 -4.10
N GLY A 120 -5.65 -3.70 -2.86
CA GLY A 120 -4.78 -2.89 -2.01
C GLY A 120 -3.40 -2.67 -2.64
N GLY A 121 -2.83 -3.69 -3.26
CA GLY A 121 -1.57 -3.59 -4.03
C GLY A 121 -1.68 -2.61 -5.20
N VAL A 122 -2.78 -2.64 -5.94
CA VAL A 122 -3.06 -1.69 -7.03
C VAL A 122 -3.24 -0.27 -6.50
N ILE A 123 -3.93 -0.09 -5.38
CA ILE A 123 -4.07 1.21 -4.71
C ILE A 123 -2.69 1.74 -4.31
N LEU A 124 -1.89 0.94 -3.60
CA LEU A 124 -0.55 1.32 -3.14
C LEU A 124 0.36 1.69 -4.31
N TYR A 125 0.39 0.86 -5.36
CA TYR A 125 1.11 1.13 -6.60
C TYR A 125 0.71 2.47 -7.20
N SER A 126 -0.59 2.68 -7.36
CA SER A 126 -1.15 3.87 -8.02
C SER A 126 -0.84 5.15 -7.25
N MET A 127 -0.99 5.13 -5.92
CA MET A 127 -0.62 6.26 -5.06
C MET A 127 0.87 6.60 -5.18
N TRP A 128 1.72 5.57 -5.16
CA TRP A 128 3.16 5.77 -5.30
C TRP A 128 3.53 6.30 -6.68
N PHE A 129 2.92 5.74 -7.72
CA PHE A 129 3.15 6.16 -9.09
C PHE A 129 2.70 7.60 -9.34
N LEU A 130 1.54 8.02 -8.82
CA LEU A 130 1.05 9.40 -8.88
C LEU A 130 2.09 10.36 -8.30
N ILE A 131 2.61 10.06 -7.11
CA ILE A 131 3.62 10.89 -6.45
C ILE A 131 4.92 10.90 -7.27
N ALA A 132 5.39 9.76 -7.75
CA ALA A 132 6.59 9.69 -8.57
C ALA A 132 6.45 10.51 -9.86
N ALA A 133 5.27 10.48 -10.49
CA ALA A 133 4.99 11.25 -11.70
C ALA A 133 5.05 12.78 -11.49
N THR A 134 4.79 13.28 -10.28
CA THR A 134 4.93 14.73 -9.96
C THR A 134 6.38 15.21 -10.06
N SER A 135 7.36 14.32 -10.11
CA SER A 135 8.79 14.67 -10.27
C SER A 135 9.07 15.45 -11.55
N ILE A 136 8.21 15.33 -12.56
CA ILE A 136 8.32 16.10 -13.81
C ILE A 136 8.29 17.61 -13.55
N TRP A 137 7.52 18.05 -12.54
CA TRP A 137 7.46 19.46 -12.15
C TRP A 137 8.28 19.75 -10.89
N PHE A 138 8.37 18.82 -9.98
CA PHE A 138 9.01 18.98 -8.67
C PHE A 138 10.18 18.02 -8.51
N VAL A 139 11.37 18.46 -8.88
CA VAL A 139 12.61 17.65 -8.84
C VAL A 139 12.95 17.13 -7.42
N LYS A 140 12.40 17.73 -6.37
CA LYS A 140 12.62 17.33 -4.97
C LYS A 140 11.52 16.43 -4.40
N THR A 141 10.87 15.61 -5.21
CA THR A 141 9.76 14.72 -4.78
C THR A 141 10.20 13.56 -3.89
N TRP A 142 11.51 13.38 -3.67
CA TRP A 142 11.98 12.34 -2.75
C TRP A 142 11.34 12.46 -1.36
N ASN A 143 11.17 13.67 -0.85
CA ASN A 143 10.46 13.93 0.40
C ASN A 143 8.97 13.55 0.33
N ALA A 144 8.32 13.66 -0.83
CA ALA A 144 6.92 13.30 -1.00
C ALA A 144 6.70 11.77 -0.91
N THR A 145 7.64 10.95 -1.39
CA THR A 145 7.58 9.50 -1.20
C THR A 145 7.77 9.09 0.25
N GLU A 146 8.62 9.80 1.02
CA GLU A 146 8.76 9.56 2.46
C GLU A 146 7.51 10.00 3.25
N VAL A 147 6.86 11.09 2.85
CA VAL A 147 5.57 11.49 3.44
C VAL A 147 4.50 10.43 3.19
N LEU A 148 4.39 9.91 1.96
CA LEU A 148 3.46 8.80 1.68
C LEU A 148 3.76 7.58 2.53
N ARG A 149 5.03 7.22 2.69
CA ARG A 149 5.44 6.12 3.54
C ARG A 149 5.03 6.33 5.01
N ALA A 150 5.21 7.55 5.53
CA ALA A 150 4.78 7.90 6.88
C ALA A 150 3.26 7.81 7.05
N VAL A 151 2.50 8.25 6.05
CA VAL A 151 1.03 8.11 6.02
C VAL A 151 0.62 6.64 5.97
N LEU A 152 1.26 5.83 5.12
CA LEU A 152 0.97 4.40 5.03
C LEU A 152 1.28 3.67 6.34
N ALA A 153 2.22 4.17 7.13
CA ALA A 153 2.52 3.63 8.46
C ALA A 153 1.32 3.73 9.44
N ALA A 154 0.33 4.59 9.17
CA ALA A 154 -0.92 4.60 9.91
C ALA A 154 -1.71 3.28 9.73
N GLY A 155 -1.52 2.57 8.62
CA GLY A 155 -2.10 1.24 8.37
C GLY A 155 -1.60 0.13 9.31
N ARG A 156 -0.63 0.39 10.17
CA ARG A 156 -0.16 -0.55 11.20
C ARG A 156 -1.19 -0.82 12.29
N TYR A 157 -2.11 0.12 12.49
CA TYR A 157 -3.11 0.05 13.54
C TYR A 157 -4.51 -0.07 12.95
N PRO A 158 -5.45 -0.76 13.63
CA PRO A 158 -6.83 -0.82 13.19
C PRO A 158 -7.42 0.59 13.00
N LEU A 159 -8.16 0.78 11.91
CA LEU A 159 -8.70 2.10 11.57
C LEU A 159 -9.66 2.65 12.62
N SER A 160 -10.36 1.77 13.36
CA SER A 160 -11.24 2.15 14.47
C SER A 160 -10.52 2.79 15.67
N ALA A 161 -9.21 2.63 15.77
CA ALA A 161 -8.40 3.31 16.80
C ALA A 161 -8.20 4.81 16.51
N TYR A 162 -8.50 5.27 15.28
CA TYR A 162 -8.34 6.66 14.88
C TYR A 162 -9.61 7.48 15.06
N PRO A 163 -9.51 8.80 15.30
CA PRO A 163 -10.64 9.72 15.26
C PRO A 163 -11.41 9.67 13.93
N ALA A 164 -12.71 10.00 13.95
CA ALA A 164 -13.58 9.89 12.78
C ALA A 164 -13.04 10.62 11.53
N THR A 165 -12.46 11.81 11.70
CA THR A 165 -11.86 12.58 10.60
C THR A 165 -10.71 11.83 9.92
N LEU A 166 -9.80 11.24 10.70
CA LEU A 166 -8.70 10.46 10.14
C LEU A 166 -9.19 9.15 9.51
N ARG A 167 -10.24 8.53 10.06
CA ARG A 167 -10.87 7.37 9.43
C ARG A 167 -11.40 7.69 8.03
N LEU A 168 -12.08 8.81 7.86
CA LEU A 168 -12.56 9.24 6.54
C LEU A 168 -11.40 9.52 5.58
N LEU A 169 -10.35 10.20 6.05
CA LEU A 169 -9.15 10.44 5.26
C LEU A 169 -8.50 9.14 4.78
N PHE A 170 -8.28 8.17 5.71
CA PHE A 170 -7.63 6.89 5.42
C PHE A 170 -8.53 5.88 4.70
N THR A 171 -9.81 6.17 4.56
CA THR A 171 -10.74 5.33 3.79
C THR A 171 -10.90 5.83 2.36
N PHE A 172 -11.02 7.14 2.16
CA PHE A 172 -11.45 7.71 0.87
C PHE A 172 -10.37 8.49 0.14
N VAL A 173 -9.54 9.25 0.86
CA VAL A 173 -8.51 10.12 0.24
C VAL A 173 -7.18 9.38 0.11
N LEU A 174 -6.75 8.73 1.17
CA LEU A 174 -5.54 7.90 1.22
C LEU A 174 -5.97 6.50 1.65
N PRO A 175 -6.53 5.65 0.75
CA PRO A 175 -7.32 4.48 1.12
C PRO A 175 -6.51 3.34 1.77
N VAL A 176 -5.76 3.70 2.82
CA VAL A 176 -4.92 2.81 3.64
C VAL A 176 -5.77 1.73 4.32
N ALA A 177 -7.03 2.04 4.63
CA ALA A 177 -7.98 1.08 5.17
C ALA A 177 -8.09 -0.20 4.34
N PHE A 178 -8.08 -0.06 3.00
CA PHE A 178 -8.20 -1.18 2.06
C PHE A 178 -6.91 -2.00 1.91
N LEU A 179 -5.80 -1.51 2.42
CA LEU A 179 -4.57 -2.28 2.47
C LEU A 179 -4.55 -3.22 3.70
N THR A 180 -5.11 -2.79 4.83
CA THR A 180 -4.89 -3.48 6.10
C THR A 180 -6.16 -3.81 6.86
N THR A 181 -6.93 -2.81 7.28
CA THR A 181 -8.10 -3.00 8.16
C THR A 181 -9.21 -3.78 7.45
N VAL A 182 -9.59 -3.38 6.23
CA VAL A 182 -10.69 -4.03 5.49
C VAL A 182 -10.41 -5.50 5.18
N PRO A 183 -9.21 -5.89 4.66
CA PRO A 183 -8.89 -7.31 4.48
C PRO A 183 -8.89 -8.11 5.79
N ALA A 184 -8.45 -7.52 6.91
CA ALA A 184 -8.51 -8.17 8.22
C ALA A 184 -9.94 -8.33 8.72
N GLU A 185 -10.80 -7.32 8.55
CA GLU A 185 -12.23 -7.40 8.88
C GLU A 185 -12.98 -8.42 8.03
N LEU A 186 -12.58 -8.61 6.75
CA LEU A 186 -13.12 -9.65 5.88
C LEU A 186 -12.83 -11.05 6.43
N LEU A 187 -11.60 -11.30 6.91
CA LEU A 187 -11.26 -12.57 7.58
C LEU A 187 -12.10 -12.80 8.83
N LEU A 188 -12.43 -11.74 9.57
CA LEU A 188 -13.27 -11.78 10.77
C LEU A 188 -14.77 -11.85 10.46
N GLY A 189 -15.19 -11.87 9.19
CA GLY A 189 -16.60 -11.87 8.80
C GLY A 189 -17.37 -10.59 9.17
N ARG A 190 -16.65 -9.47 9.38
CA ARG A 190 -17.23 -8.19 9.83
C ARG A 190 -17.59 -7.23 8.71
N VAL A 191 -17.24 -7.54 7.47
CA VAL A 191 -17.39 -6.63 6.31
C VAL A 191 -18.55 -7.05 5.42
N ALA A 192 -19.40 -6.09 5.07
CA ALA A 192 -20.45 -6.30 4.08
C ALA A 192 -19.92 -6.22 2.62
N ALA A 193 -20.59 -6.92 1.71
CA ALA A 193 -20.27 -6.97 0.29
C ALA A 193 -20.05 -5.59 -0.39
N PRO A 194 -20.78 -4.49 -0.03
CA PRO A 194 -20.52 -3.16 -0.61
C PRO A 194 -19.10 -2.64 -0.38
N MET A 195 -18.45 -3.00 0.73
CA MET A 195 -17.09 -2.55 1.02
C MET A 195 -16.05 -3.21 0.10
N LEU A 196 -16.30 -4.46 -0.30
CA LEU A 196 -15.50 -5.15 -1.31
C LEU A 196 -15.59 -4.42 -2.66
N LEU A 197 -16.81 -4.09 -3.10
CA LEU A 197 -17.04 -3.35 -4.33
C LEU A 197 -16.39 -1.98 -4.31
N LEU A 198 -16.47 -1.27 -3.18
CA LEU A 198 -15.81 0.02 -2.98
C LEU A 198 -14.30 -0.11 -3.11
N GLY A 199 -13.69 -1.12 -2.50
CA GLY A 199 -12.25 -1.38 -2.61
C GLY A 199 -11.80 -1.63 -4.04
N LEU A 200 -12.55 -2.41 -4.80
CA LEU A 200 -12.29 -2.66 -6.22
C LEU A 200 -12.49 -1.39 -7.07
N ALA A 201 -13.54 -0.62 -6.80
CA ALA A 201 -13.79 0.66 -7.48
C ALA A 201 -12.67 1.68 -7.21
N LEU A 202 -12.19 1.77 -5.95
CA LEU A 202 -11.05 2.61 -5.59
C LEU A 202 -9.77 2.14 -6.29
N ALA A 203 -9.50 0.83 -6.32
CA ALA A 203 -8.33 0.29 -7.00
C ALA A 203 -8.34 0.66 -8.50
N GLY A 204 -9.47 0.45 -9.18
CA GLY A 204 -9.64 0.84 -10.59
C GLY A 204 -9.52 2.36 -10.79
N GLY A 205 -10.18 3.15 -9.94
CA GLY A 205 -10.14 4.62 -10.00
C GLY A 205 -8.74 5.20 -9.80
N PHE A 206 -8.00 4.70 -8.81
CA PHE A 206 -6.61 5.10 -8.56
C PHE A 206 -5.69 4.69 -9.71
N PHE A 207 -5.87 3.47 -10.26
CA PHE A 207 -5.07 3.02 -11.40
C PHE A 207 -5.31 3.86 -12.65
N VAL A 208 -6.57 4.15 -12.99
CA VAL A 208 -6.92 5.03 -14.11
C VAL A 208 -6.39 6.43 -13.88
N SER A 209 -6.50 6.96 -12.65
CA SER A 209 -5.94 8.28 -12.29
C SER A 209 -4.43 8.32 -12.46
N ALA A 210 -3.71 7.28 -12.01
CA ALA A 210 -2.26 7.18 -12.19
C ALA A 210 -1.88 7.13 -13.67
N ARG A 211 -2.62 6.37 -14.48
CA ARG A 211 -2.41 6.28 -15.92
C ARG A 211 -2.64 7.60 -16.65
N THR A 212 -3.78 8.21 -16.41
CA THR A 212 -4.15 9.47 -17.07
C THR A 212 -3.22 10.61 -16.65
N PHE A 213 -2.88 10.67 -15.37
CA PHE A 213 -1.93 11.65 -14.85
C PHE A 213 -0.53 11.47 -15.44
N TRP A 214 -0.06 10.22 -15.61
CA TRP A 214 1.22 9.95 -16.25
C TRP A 214 1.24 10.43 -17.70
N LEU A 215 0.22 10.10 -18.48
CA LEU A 215 0.12 10.55 -19.87
C LEU A 215 0.04 12.09 -19.97
N PHE A 216 -0.65 12.72 -19.02
CA PHE A 216 -0.67 14.18 -18.92
C PHE A 216 0.71 14.75 -18.56
N ALA A 217 1.41 14.14 -17.60
CA ALA A 217 2.73 14.55 -17.16
C ALA A 217 3.77 14.47 -18.30
N LEU A 218 3.71 13.41 -19.10
CA LEU A 218 4.60 13.26 -20.27
C LEU A 218 4.42 14.36 -21.31
N ARG A 219 3.24 14.93 -21.48
CA ARG A 219 3.00 16.07 -22.40
C ARG A 219 3.67 17.36 -21.93
N HIS A 220 4.00 17.46 -20.65
CA HIS A 220 4.66 18.62 -20.04
C HIS A 220 6.13 18.36 -19.73
N TYR A 221 6.60 17.16 -20.04
CA TYR A 221 8.01 16.83 -19.87
C TYR A 221 8.83 17.53 -20.96
N THR A 222 9.79 18.37 -20.53
CA THR A 222 10.79 18.96 -21.40
C THR A 222 12.13 18.24 -21.16
N SER A 223 12.78 17.81 -22.23
CA SER A 223 14.08 17.16 -22.13
C SER A 223 15.11 18.08 -21.48
N ALA A 224 15.97 17.54 -20.63
CA ALA A 224 17.10 18.28 -20.05
C ALA A 224 18.16 18.70 -21.09
N SER A 225 18.02 18.22 -22.33
CA SER A 225 18.94 18.48 -23.45
C SER A 225 18.45 19.55 -24.43
N SER A 226 17.33 20.22 -24.13
CA SER A 226 16.80 21.33 -24.96
C SER A 226 17.12 22.68 -24.39
#